data_6f1f29a5a76273aa90e44fde722c51fe
#
_entry.id   6f1f29a5a76273aa90e44fde722c51fe
#
_cell.length_a   1.000
_cell.length_b   1.000
_cell.length_c   1.000
_cell.angle_alpha   90.00
_cell.angle_beta   90.00
_cell.angle_gamma   90.00
#
_symmetry.space_group_name_H-M   'P 1'
#
loop_
_entity.id
_entity.type
_entity.pdbx_description
1 polymer ?
#
loop_
_entity_poly.entity_id
_entity_poly.type
_entity_poly.pdbx_seq_one_letter_code
_entity_poly.pdbx_strand_id
1 'polypeptide(L)' 'MPENERRDLLRRYSEGGISAIELRRALGGITFGDVLIELAQHDLPLPRAPEAGRQERIAAARALLFSKAA' A
#
# COMPACT_ATOMS: atom_id res chain seq x y z
N MET A 1 -18.94 9.20 -6.54
CA MET A 1 -17.60 9.75 -6.85
C MET A 1 -17.33 9.61 -8.33
N PRO A 2 -16.93 10.66 -9.03
CA PRO A 2 -16.55 10.55 -10.43
C PRO A 2 -15.36 9.61 -10.62
N GLU A 3 -15.37 8.88 -11.73
CA GLU A 3 -14.34 7.92 -12.04
C GLU A 3 -12.92 8.53 -12.07
N ASN A 4 -12.82 9.78 -12.55
CA ASN A 4 -11.55 10.49 -12.59
C ASN A 4 -10.96 10.75 -11.21
N GLU A 5 -11.80 11.09 -10.24
CA GLU A 5 -11.34 11.31 -8.86
C GLU A 5 -10.91 10.00 -8.22
N ARG A 6 -11.65 8.93 -8.47
CA ARG A 6 -11.31 7.60 -7.98
C ARG A 6 -9.96 7.15 -8.51
N ARG A 7 -9.75 7.32 -9.81
CA ARG A 7 -8.49 6.98 -10.45
C ARG A 7 -7.33 7.82 -9.89
N ASP A 8 -7.57 9.10 -9.67
CA ASP A 8 -6.56 10.01 -9.12
C ASP A 8 -6.16 9.59 -7.70
N LEU A 9 -7.12 9.22 -6.87
CA LEU A 9 -6.86 8.71 -5.53
C LEU A 9 -6.04 7.42 -5.54
N LEU A 10 -6.42 6.49 -6.42
CA LEU A 10 -5.68 5.24 -6.59
C LEU A 10 -4.24 5.50 -7.04
N ARG A 11 -4.07 6.44 -7.95
CA ARG A 11 -2.75 6.82 -8.42
C ARG A 11 -1.90 7.43 -7.30
N ARG A 12 -2.49 8.31 -6.51
CA ARG A 12 -1.79 8.91 -5.35
C ARG A 12 -1.36 7.84 -4.36
N TYR A 13 -2.21 6.87 -4.11
CA TYR A 13 -1.85 5.75 -3.26
C TYR A 13 -0.71 4.94 -3.87
N SER A 14 -0.78 4.63 -5.15
CA SER A 14 0.27 3.91 -5.87
C SER A 14 1.62 4.62 -5.80
N GLU A 15 1.61 5.95 -5.80
CA GLU A 15 2.82 6.77 -5.70
C GLU A 15 3.29 6.97 -4.25
N GLY A 16 2.52 6.49 -3.27
CA GLY A 16 2.84 6.65 -1.86
C GLY A 16 2.40 7.98 -1.26
N GLY A 17 1.57 8.75 -1.96
CA GLY A 17 1.11 10.06 -1.51
C GLY A 17 0.02 10.02 -0.44
N ILE A 18 -0.74 8.94 -0.36
CA ILE A 18 -1.76 8.73 0.68
C ILE A 18 -1.63 7.32 1.24
N SER A 19 -2.13 7.13 2.46
CA SER A 19 -2.12 5.81 3.10
C SER A 19 -3.27 4.94 2.60
N ALA A 20 -3.18 3.63 2.84
CA ALA A 20 -4.24 2.69 2.50
C ALA A 20 -5.54 3.02 3.25
N ILE A 21 -5.42 3.45 4.50
CA ILE A 21 -6.58 3.81 5.32
C ILE A 21 -7.27 5.03 4.73
N GLU A 22 -6.51 6.05 4.34
CA GLU A 22 -7.05 7.25 3.72
C GLU A 22 -7.75 6.93 2.40
N LEU A 23 -7.12 6.10 1.57
CA LEU A 23 -7.70 5.69 0.30
C LEU A 23 -9.02 4.94 0.51
N ARG A 24 -9.04 3.99 1.43
CA ARG A 24 -10.23 3.20 1.72
C ARG A 24 -11.39 4.07 2.20
N ARG A 25 -11.11 5.03 3.06
CA ARG A 25 -12.11 5.98 3.54
C ARG A 25 -12.66 6.85 2.40
N ALA A 26 -11.77 7.34 1.56
CA ALA A 26 -12.15 8.17 0.41
C ALA A 26 -13.00 7.40 -0.60
N LEU A 27 -12.81 6.10 -0.72
CA LEU A 27 -13.57 5.24 -1.62
C LEU A 27 -14.82 4.63 -0.99
N GLY A 28 -15.23 5.12 0.17
CA GLY A 28 -16.47 4.66 0.81
C GLY A 28 -16.30 3.50 1.79
N GLY A 29 -15.09 3.27 2.30
CA GLY A 29 -14.84 2.22 3.29
C GLY A 29 -14.69 0.83 2.69
N ILE A 30 -14.16 0.74 1.47
CA ILE A 30 -13.93 -0.56 0.82
C ILE A 30 -12.82 -1.34 1.52
N THR A 31 -12.77 -2.65 1.28
CA THR A 31 -11.72 -3.50 1.86
C THR A 31 -10.40 -3.31 1.14
N PHE A 32 -9.31 -3.73 1.78
CA PHE A 32 -7.99 -3.70 1.15
C PHE A 32 -7.94 -4.58 -0.10
N GLY A 33 -8.64 -5.73 -0.07
CA GLY A 33 -8.74 -6.59 -1.25
C GLY A 33 -9.37 -5.86 -2.44
N ASP A 34 -10.40 -5.05 -2.19
CA ASP A 34 -11.02 -4.23 -3.23
C ASP A 34 -10.05 -3.19 -3.78
N VAL A 35 -9.21 -2.62 -2.92
CA VAL A 35 -8.16 -1.68 -3.36
C VAL A 35 -7.19 -2.36 -4.32
N LEU A 36 -6.77 -3.58 -4.01
CA LEU A 36 -5.87 -4.34 -4.88
C LEU A 36 -6.48 -4.61 -6.25
N ILE A 37 -7.77 -4.97 -6.28
CA ILE A 37 -8.50 -5.21 -7.52
C ILE A 37 -8.58 -3.91 -8.35
N GLU A 38 -8.88 -2.80 -7.70
CA GLU A 38 -8.97 -1.51 -8.37
C GLU A 38 -7.64 -1.06 -8.96
N LEU A 39 -6.55 -1.26 -8.22
CA LEU A 39 -5.22 -0.96 -8.74
C LEU A 39 -4.90 -1.78 -9.98
N ALA A 40 -5.24 -3.06 -9.94
CA ALA A 40 -5.03 -3.95 -11.09
C ALA A 40 -5.87 -3.52 -12.30
N GLN A 41 -7.11 -3.10 -12.09
CA GLN A 41 -7.99 -2.63 -13.16
C GLN A 41 -7.47 -1.37 -13.84
N HIS A 42 -6.75 -0.52 -13.12
CA HIS A 42 -6.18 0.71 -13.65
C HIS A 42 -4.70 0.59 -14.01
N ASP A 43 -4.15 -0.63 -14.00
CA ASP A 43 -2.74 -0.89 -14.27
C ASP A 43 -1.79 -0.10 -13.36
N LEU A 44 -2.18 0.09 -12.11
CA LEU A 44 -1.38 0.81 -11.13
C LEU A 44 -0.65 -0.18 -10.22
N PRO A 45 0.66 0.02 -9.98
CA PRO A 45 1.40 -0.86 -9.09
C PRO A 45 1.07 -0.61 -7.64
N LEU A 46 1.35 -1.59 -6.79
CA LEU A 46 1.27 -1.40 -5.34
C LEU A 46 2.32 -0.38 -4.90
N PRO A 47 1.99 0.47 -3.91
CA PRO A 47 2.95 1.43 -3.42
C PRO A 47 4.13 0.73 -2.76
N ARG A 48 5.31 1.25 -2.99
CA ARG A 48 6.49 0.79 -2.30
C ARG A 48 6.53 1.43 -0.92
N ALA A 49 6.78 0.64 0.11
CA ALA A 49 7.00 1.20 1.43
C ALA A 49 8.20 2.14 1.39
N PRO A 50 8.21 3.21 2.21
CA PRO A 50 9.39 4.05 2.32
C PRO A 50 10.61 3.21 2.59
N GLU A 51 11.69 3.47 1.87
CA GLU A 51 12.88 2.63 1.91
C GLU A 51 13.43 2.45 3.32
N ALA A 52 13.47 3.51 4.10
CA ALA A 52 13.92 3.46 5.48
C ALA A 52 13.07 2.52 6.34
N GLY A 53 11.75 2.63 6.27
CA GLY A 53 10.85 1.76 7.02
C GLY A 53 10.93 0.31 6.57
N ARG A 54 11.12 0.09 5.29
CA ARG A 54 11.26 -1.25 4.73
C ARG A 54 12.54 -1.92 5.21
N GLN A 55 13.65 -1.19 5.21
CA GLN A 55 14.93 -1.71 5.68
C GLN A 55 14.87 -2.05 7.16
N GLU A 56 14.26 -1.22 7.98
CA GLU A 56 14.08 -1.49 9.39
C GLU A 56 13.29 -2.76 9.64
N ARG A 57 12.20 -2.96 8.91
CA ARG A 57 11.38 -4.17 9.03
C ARG A 57 12.14 -5.42 8.60
N ILE A 58 12.88 -5.33 7.52
CA ILE A 58 13.68 -6.45 7.04
C ILE A 58 14.80 -6.77 8.02
N ALA A 59 15.48 -5.76 8.54
CA ALA A 59 16.53 -5.93 9.52
C ALA A 59 16.00 -6.57 10.81
N ALA A 60 14.85 -6.11 11.31
CA ALA A 60 14.22 -6.67 12.50
C ALA A 60 13.80 -8.14 12.26
N ALA A 61 13.23 -8.45 11.11
CA ALA A 61 12.85 -9.81 10.77
C ALA A 61 14.05 -10.72 10.67
N ARG A 62 15.14 -10.26 10.07
CA ARG A 62 16.39 -11.03 10.01
C ARG A 62 16.97 -11.29 11.37
N ALA A 63 17.00 -10.26 12.22
CA ALA A 63 17.52 -10.40 13.58
C ALA A 63 16.73 -11.45 14.36
N LEU A 64 15.41 -11.46 14.24
CA LEU A 64 14.55 -12.46 14.89
C LEU A 64 14.82 -13.87 14.34
N LEU A 65 14.94 -14.01 13.03
CA LEU A 65 15.19 -15.30 12.40
C LEU A 65 16.58 -15.85 12.79
N PHE A 66 17.60 -15.03 12.73
CA PHE A 66 18.94 -15.46 13.10
C PHE A 66 19.06 -15.76 14.59
N SER A 67 18.36 -15.00 15.42
CA SER A 67 18.32 -15.27 16.85
C SER A 67 17.72 -16.62 17.17
N LYS A 68 16.69 -17.03 16.44
CA LYS A 68 16.08 -18.34 16.60
C LYS A 68 16.91 -19.47 16.01
N ALA A 69 17.69 -19.19 15.00
CA ALA A 69 18.55 -20.18 14.36
C ALA A 69 19.81 -20.50 15.18
N ALA A 70 20.15 -19.60 16.07
CA ALA A 70 21.26 -19.79 16.98
C ALA A 70 20.84 -20.62 18.18
#